data_fce19525e65df176988dbc8c13345cb0
#
_entry.id   fce19525e65df176988dbc8c13345cb0
#
_cell.length_a   1.000
_cell.length_b   1.000
_cell.length_c   1.000
_cell.angle_alpha   90.00
_cell.angle_beta   90.00
_cell.angle_gamma   90.00
#
_symmetry.space_group_name_H-M   'P 1'
#
loop_
_entity.id
_entity.type
_entity.pdbx_description
1 polymer ?
#
loop_
_entity_poly.entity_id
_entity_poly.type
_entity_poly.pdbx_seq_one_letter_code
_entity_poly.pdbx_strand_id
1 'polypeptide(L)'
;MLRMRFSLAALAAVFLAAALAFSSPSPAVAIDLQSARSGGLVGETLSGYVAPVTSPSGEVSKLVADVNAARRAEYIKLAKRNNVRVEEVAALTAQRIIDSLPGGAYFQATSGGWRRK
;
A
#
# COMPACT_ATOMS: atom_id res chain seq x y z
N MET A 1 21.82 -8.84 55.51
CA MET A 1 21.89 -8.22 54.20
C MET A 1 20.75 -8.75 53.32
N LEU A 2 19.81 -7.94 53.04
CA LEU A 2 18.74 -8.23 52.10
C LEU A 2 19.31 -8.15 50.71
N ARG A 3 19.57 -9.30 50.09
CA ARG A 3 19.98 -9.31 48.69
C ARG A 3 18.75 -9.33 47.81
N MET A 4 18.66 -8.38 46.92
CA MET A 4 17.61 -8.28 45.95
C MET A 4 17.64 -9.47 44.98
N ARG A 5 16.98 -10.56 45.36
CA ARG A 5 16.79 -11.71 44.47
C ARG A 5 15.47 -11.74 43.75
N PHE A 6 14.65 -10.70 43.97
CA PHE A 6 13.28 -10.65 43.43
C PHE A 6 13.15 -10.01 42.05
N SER A 7 14.18 -9.29 41.60
CA SER A 7 14.06 -8.48 40.39
C SER A 7 14.17 -9.28 39.08
N LEU A 8 14.91 -10.40 39.08
CA LEU A 8 15.09 -11.20 37.86
C LEU A 8 13.84 -11.98 37.47
N ALA A 9 13.12 -12.51 38.45
CA ALA A 9 11.88 -13.25 38.17
C ALA A 9 10.75 -12.31 37.73
N ALA A 10 10.67 -11.12 38.33
CA ALA A 10 9.69 -10.12 37.96
C ALA A 10 9.95 -9.55 36.57
N LEU A 11 11.23 -9.32 36.20
CA LEU A 11 11.63 -8.90 34.87
C LEU A 11 11.31 -9.95 33.80
N ALA A 12 11.55 -11.23 34.09
CA ALA A 12 11.21 -12.33 33.18
C ALA A 12 9.71 -12.42 32.92
N ALA A 13 8.87 -12.20 33.95
CA ALA A 13 7.43 -12.20 33.81
C ALA A 13 6.92 -11.03 32.97
N VAL A 14 7.52 -9.86 33.11
CA VAL A 14 7.19 -8.67 32.31
C VAL A 14 7.56 -8.88 30.86
N PHE A 15 8.71 -9.45 30.57
CA PHE A 15 9.12 -9.77 29.19
C PHE A 15 8.21 -10.78 28.54
N LEU A 16 7.75 -11.79 29.26
CA LEU A 16 6.84 -12.80 28.73
C LEU A 16 5.47 -12.17 28.40
N ALA A 17 4.96 -11.28 29.25
CA ALA A 17 3.71 -10.56 29.01
C ALA A 17 3.81 -9.63 27.81
N ALA A 18 4.96 -8.94 27.61
CA ALA A 18 5.19 -8.10 26.45
C ALA A 18 5.28 -8.92 25.16
N ALA A 19 5.92 -10.09 25.17
CA ALA A 19 5.96 -10.99 24.02
C ALA A 19 4.57 -11.50 23.63
N LEU A 20 3.69 -11.78 24.58
CA LEU A 20 2.31 -12.18 24.34
C LEU A 20 1.47 -11.03 23.77
N ALA A 21 1.73 -9.79 24.19
CA ALA A 21 1.03 -8.62 23.66
C ALA A 21 1.36 -8.34 22.18
N PHE A 22 2.54 -8.75 21.69
CA PHE A 22 2.94 -8.61 20.28
C PHE A 22 2.57 -9.83 19.43
N SER A 23 2.05 -10.88 20.00
CA SER A 23 1.60 -12.08 19.29
C SER A 23 0.12 -12.03 18.94
N SER A 24 -0.45 -10.86 18.70
CA SER A 24 -1.79 -10.72 18.16
C SER A 24 -1.90 -11.48 16.84
N PRO A 25 -2.97 -12.23 16.60
CA PRO A 25 -3.18 -12.87 15.31
C PRO A 25 -3.11 -11.79 14.24
N SER A 26 -2.26 -11.99 13.24
CA SER A 26 -2.24 -11.13 12.07
C SER A 26 -3.67 -11.09 11.49
N PRO A 27 -4.21 -9.90 11.16
CA PRO A 27 -5.47 -9.86 10.43
C PRO A 27 -5.34 -10.75 9.20
N ALA A 28 -6.42 -11.38 8.80
CA ALA A 28 -6.48 -12.16 7.57
C ALA A 28 -5.73 -11.42 6.49
N VAL A 29 -4.80 -12.10 5.81
CA VAL A 29 -3.81 -11.54 4.90
C VAL A 29 -4.49 -10.59 3.92
N ALA A 30 -4.36 -9.29 4.16
CA ALA A 30 -4.77 -8.29 3.20
C ALA A 30 -3.82 -8.41 2.00
N ILE A 31 -4.39 -8.49 0.79
CA ILE A 31 -3.59 -8.48 -0.42
C ILE A 31 -2.86 -7.14 -0.53
N ASP A 32 -1.55 -7.16 -0.78
CA ASP A 32 -0.79 -5.95 -1.02
C ASP A 32 -0.82 -5.55 -2.50
N LEU A 33 -0.44 -4.31 -2.78
CA LEU A 33 -0.46 -3.77 -4.15
C LEU A 33 0.44 -4.55 -5.11
N GLN A 34 1.61 -4.96 -4.66
CA GLN A 34 2.55 -5.71 -5.50
C GLN A 34 1.98 -7.07 -5.90
N SER A 35 1.40 -7.79 -4.96
CA SER A 35 0.73 -9.07 -5.22
C SER A 35 -0.47 -8.91 -6.14
N ALA A 36 -1.26 -7.87 -5.94
CA ALA A 36 -2.40 -7.58 -6.81
C ALA A 36 -1.99 -7.24 -8.25
N ARG A 37 -0.90 -6.48 -8.41
CA ARG A 37 -0.31 -6.22 -9.74
C ARG A 37 0.19 -7.49 -10.40
N SER A 38 0.97 -8.29 -9.68
CA SER A 38 1.53 -9.55 -10.19
C SER A 38 0.45 -10.55 -10.56
N GLY A 39 -0.64 -10.56 -9.81
CA GLY A 39 -1.80 -11.42 -10.07
C GLY A 39 -2.72 -10.91 -11.18
N GLY A 40 -2.45 -9.74 -11.76
CA GLY A 40 -3.28 -9.17 -12.81
C GLY A 40 -4.64 -8.65 -12.33
N LEU A 41 -4.78 -8.40 -11.04
CA LEU A 41 -6.04 -7.97 -10.43
C LEU A 41 -6.26 -6.46 -10.55
N VAL A 42 -5.16 -5.70 -10.54
CA VAL A 42 -5.17 -4.24 -10.65
C VAL A 42 -4.14 -3.78 -11.67
N GLY A 43 -4.35 -2.58 -12.19
CA GLY A 43 -3.42 -1.91 -13.09
C GLY A 43 -3.29 -0.43 -12.78
N GLU A 44 -2.28 0.19 -13.34
CA GLU A 44 -2.02 1.62 -13.19
C GLU A 44 -2.74 2.42 -14.26
N THR A 45 -3.48 3.44 -13.86
CA THR A 45 -4.16 4.32 -14.81
C THR A 45 -3.31 5.54 -15.16
N LEU A 46 -3.66 6.20 -16.24
CA LEU A 46 -3.00 7.44 -16.68
C LEU A 46 -3.28 8.63 -15.76
N SER A 47 -4.28 8.52 -14.89
CA SER A 47 -4.64 9.58 -13.95
C SER A 47 -3.84 9.56 -12.64
N GLY A 48 -2.97 8.57 -12.45
CA GLY A 48 -2.13 8.45 -11.25
C GLY A 48 -2.69 7.55 -10.15
N TYR A 49 -3.76 6.84 -10.44
CA TYR A 49 -4.45 5.95 -9.50
C TYR A 49 -4.48 4.52 -10.03
N VAL A 50 -4.66 3.56 -9.13
CA VAL A 50 -4.89 2.18 -9.51
C VAL A 50 -6.37 1.93 -9.79
N ALA A 51 -6.64 0.95 -10.63
CA ALA A 51 -8.00 0.49 -10.89
C ALA A 51 -8.03 -1.04 -11.03
N PRO A 52 -9.16 -1.68 -10.75
CA PRO A 52 -9.29 -3.10 -11.01
C PRO A 52 -9.23 -3.39 -12.52
N VAL A 53 -8.54 -4.44 -12.89
CA VAL A 53 -8.49 -4.90 -14.30
C VAL A 53 -9.71 -5.74 -14.65
N THR A 54 -10.18 -6.51 -13.68
CA THR A 54 -11.38 -7.37 -13.79
C THR A 54 -12.36 -7.01 -12.67
N SER A 55 -13.51 -7.68 -12.63
CA SER A 55 -14.46 -7.50 -11.52
C SER A 55 -13.76 -7.78 -10.18
N PRO A 56 -13.66 -6.78 -9.29
CA PRO A 56 -12.88 -6.93 -8.07
C PRO A 56 -13.63 -7.72 -7.00
N SER A 57 -12.87 -8.50 -6.21
CA SER A 57 -13.33 -8.99 -4.91
C SER A 57 -13.43 -7.82 -3.91
N GLY A 58 -14.05 -8.05 -2.76
CA GLY A 58 -14.09 -7.05 -1.69
C GLY A 58 -12.71 -6.62 -1.21
N GLU A 59 -11.75 -7.57 -1.16
CA GLU A 59 -10.36 -7.28 -0.79
C GLU A 59 -9.66 -6.38 -1.80
N VAL A 60 -9.85 -6.65 -3.07
CA VAL A 60 -9.27 -5.83 -4.15
C VAL A 60 -9.89 -4.44 -4.16
N SER A 61 -11.20 -4.34 -3.99
CA SER A 61 -11.89 -3.05 -3.90
C SER A 61 -11.36 -2.20 -2.74
N LYS A 62 -11.15 -2.82 -1.58
CA LYS A 62 -10.59 -2.16 -0.41
C LYS A 62 -9.15 -1.70 -0.66
N LEU A 63 -8.33 -2.57 -1.24
CA LEU A 63 -6.95 -2.23 -1.60
C LEU A 63 -6.91 -1.02 -2.53
N VAL A 64 -7.71 -1.01 -3.58
CA VAL A 64 -7.78 0.10 -4.54
C VAL A 64 -8.17 1.39 -3.84
N ALA A 65 -9.19 1.35 -3.00
CA ALA A 65 -9.64 2.52 -2.26
C ALA A 65 -8.54 3.06 -1.32
N ASP A 66 -7.89 2.18 -0.57
CA ASP A 66 -6.84 2.54 0.39
C ASP A 66 -5.59 3.13 -0.32
N VAL A 67 -5.14 2.49 -1.39
CA VAL A 67 -3.99 2.97 -2.18
C VAL A 67 -4.29 4.33 -2.79
N ASN A 68 -5.45 4.49 -3.38
CA ASN A 68 -5.82 5.74 -4.04
C ASN A 68 -6.01 6.88 -3.04
N ALA A 69 -6.55 6.62 -1.85
CA ALA A 69 -6.66 7.61 -0.79
C ALA A 69 -5.28 8.10 -0.32
N ALA A 70 -4.34 7.18 -0.12
CA ALA A 70 -2.98 7.51 0.28
C ALA A 70 -2.25 8.32 -0.81
N ARG A 71 -2.38 7.92 -2.07
CA ARG A 71 -1.79 8.63 -3.21
C ARG A 71 -2.36 10.04 -3.34
N ARG A 72 -3.68 10.19 -3.24
CA ARG A 72 -4.32 11.50 -3.32
C ARG A 72 -3.80 12.44 -2.25
N ALA A 73 -3.63 11.97 -1.02
CA ALA A 73 -3.07 12.77 0.06
C ALA A 73 -1.66 13.29 -0.28
N GLU A 74 -0.80 12.45 -0.85
CA GLU A 74 0.54 12.84 -1.30
C GLU A 74 0.49 13.81 -2.48
N TYR A 75 -0.37 13.58 -3.44
CA TYR A 75 -0.52 14.48 -4.60
C TYR A 75 -0.98 15.88 -4.17
N ILE A 76 -1.89 15.96 -3.20
CA ILE A 76 -2.34 17.23 -2.64
C ILE A 76 -1.18 17.98 -1.98
N LYS A 77 -0.35 17.30 -1.19
CA LYS A 77 0.82 17.92 -0.57
C LYS A 77 1.80 18.47 -1.60
N LEU A 78 2.12 17.68 -2.63
CA LEU A 78 3.02 18.09 -3.70
C LEU A 78 2.46 19.23 -4.52
N ALA A 79 1.17 19.20 -4.82
CA ALA A 79 0.50 20.26 -5.56
C ALA A 79 0.56 21.60 -4.82
N LYS A 80 0.30 21.59 -3.51
CA LYS A 80 0.38 22.78 -2.68
C LYS A 80 1.80 23.35 -2.63
N ARG A 81 2.81 22.50 -2.46
CA ARG A 81 4.21 22.92 -2.42
C ARG A 81 4.69 23.55 -3.72
N ASN A 82 4.18 23.09 -4.84
CA ASN A 82 4.61 23.52 -6.17
C ASN A 82 3.64 24.50 -6.85
N ASN A 83 2.56 24.85 -6.16
CA ASN A 83 1.52 25.74 -6.67
C ASN A 83 0.99 25.29 -8.04
N VAL A 84 0.67 24.03 -8.16
CA VAL A 84 0.11 23.39 -9.34
C VAL A 84 -1.16 22.62 -8.97
N ARG A 85 -1.89 22.14 -9.96
CA ARG A 85 -3.10 21.36 -9.73
C ARG A 85 -2.76 19.93 -9.32
N VAL A 86 -3.62 19.36 -8.47
CA VAL A 86 -3.46 17.96 -8.02
C VAL A 86 -3.45 16.99 -9.20
N GLU A 87 -4.28 17.24 -10.21
CA GLU A 87 -4.39 16.41 -11.42
C GLU A 87 -3.09 16.41 -12.23
N GLU A 88 -2.38 17.52 -12.25
CA GLU A 88 -1.06 17.61 -12.92
C GLU A 88 -0.02 16.75 -12.21
N VAL A 89 0.03 16.82 -10.87
CA VAL A 89 0.91 15.97 -10.07
C VAL A 89 0.58 14.50 -10.28
N ALA A 90 -0.71 14.16 -10.26
CA ALA A 90 -1.18 12.80 -10.45
C ALA A 90 -0.80 12.25 -11.84
N ALA A 91 -0.98 13.02 -12.88
CA ALA A 91 -0.65 12.62 -14.25
C ALA A 91 0.87 12.42 -14.46
N LEU A 92 1.68 13.32 -13.91
CA LEU A 92 3.14 13.17 -13.97
C LEU A 92 3.63 11.96 -13.19
N THR A 93 3.02 11.72 -12.04
CA THR A 93 3.34 10.53 -11.22
C THR A 93 2.92 9.25 -11.92
N ALA A 94 1.79 9.26 -12.62
CA ALA A 94 1.33 8.13 -13.43
C ALA A 94 2.39 7.69 -14.44
N GLN A 95 3.01 8.61 -15.15
CA GLN A 95 4.07 8.30 -16.12
C GLN A 95 5.26 7.63 -15.45
N ARG A 96 5.70 8.15 -14.32
CA ARG A 96 6.83 7.58 -13.55
C ARG A 96 6.51 6.17 -13.04
N ILE A 97 5.30 5.97 -12.54
CA ILE A 97 4.87 4.65 -12.06
C ILE A 97 4.83 3.66 -13.21
N ILE A 98 4.22 4.02 -14.32
CA ILE A 98 4.09 3.15 -15.50
C ILE A 98 5.47 2.80 -16.06
N ASP A 99 6.36 3.77 -16.17
CA ASP A 99 7.72 3.56 -16.68
C ASP A 99 8.52 2.59 -15.78
N SER A 100 8.25 2.58 -14.48
CA SER A 100 8.94 1.73 -13.51
C SER A 100 8.26 0.38 -13.25
N LEU A 101 7.11 0.10 -13.86
CA LEU A 101 6.42 -1.17 -13.66
C LEU A 101 7.25 -2.35 -14.14
N PRO A 102 7.23 -3.48 -13.39
CA PRO A 102 7.87 -4.71 -13.85
C PRO A 102 7.13 -5.30 -15.04
N GLY A 103 7.83 -6.12 -15.82
CA GLY A 103 7.23 -6.83 -16.95
C GLY A 103 6.02 -7.65 -16.51
N GLY A 104 4.97 -7.62 -17.32
CA GLY A 104 3.71 -8.31 -17.05
C GLY A 104 2.67 -7.51 -16.28
N ALA A 105 3.02 -6.39 -15.67
CA ALA A 105 2.08 -5.53 -14.97
C ALA A 105 1.14 -4.82 -15.95
N TYR A 106 -0.12 -4.68 -15.56
CA TYR A 106 -1.10 -3.95 -16.37
C TYR A 106 -0.99 -2.44 -16.18
N PHE A 107 -1.15 -1.74 -17.28
CA PHE A 107 -1.26 -0.29 -17.29
C PHE A 107 -2.28 0.15 -18.35
N GLN A 108 -2.83 1.33 -18.17
CA GLN A 108 -3.79 1.90 -19.10
C GLN A 108 -3.07 2.51 -20.30
N ALA A 109 -3.47 2.09 -21.49
CA ALA A 109 -3.00 2.70 -22.73
C ALA A 109 -3.72 4.03 -22.98
N THR A 110 -3.15 4.88 -23.82
CA THR A 110 -3.78 6.14 -24.24
C THR A 110 -5.13 5.94 -24.92
N SER A 111 -5.35 4.78 -25.51
CA SER A 111 -6.64 4.37 -26.07
C SER A 111 -7.70 4.01 -25.03
N GLY A 112 -7.33 3.93 -23.73
CA GLY A 112 -8.22 3.59 -22.63
C GLY A 112 -8.25 2.13 -22.23
N GLY A 113 -7.72 1.23 -23.04
CA GLY A 113 -7.66 -0.20 -22.75
C GLY A 113 -6.46 -0.57 -21.87
N TRP A 114 -6.51 -1.78 -21.29
CA TRP A 114 -5.40 -2.33 -20.52
C TRP A 114 -4.32 -2.96 -21.43
N ARG A 115 -3.08 -2.71 -21.09
CA ARG A 115 -1.93 -3.34 -21.74
C ARG A 115 -0.98 -3.90 -20.66
N ARG A 116 -0.15 -4.84 -21.05
CA ARG A 116 0.93 -5.38 -20.20
C ARG A 116 2.26 -4.75 -20.57
N LYS A 117 3.06 -4.49 -19.53
CA LYS A 117 4.46 -4.10 -19.75
C LYS A 117 5.25 -5.21 -20.39
#